data_22315621355d86fbfce04c38a7dc4fdc
#
_entry.id   22315621355d86fbfce04c38a7dc4fdc
#
_cell.length_a   1.000
_cell.length_b   1.000
_cell.length_c   1.000
_cell.angle_alpha   90.00
_cell.angle_beta   90.00
_cell.angle_gamma   90.00
#
_symmetry.space_group_name_H-M   'P 1'
#
loop_
_entity.id
_entity.type
_entity.pdbx_description
1 polymer ?
#
loop_
_entity_poly.entity_id
_entity_poly.type
_entity_poly.pdbx_seq_one_letter_code
_entity_poly.pdbx_strand_id
1 'polypeptide(L)'
;MGRWMIVEDEPDLYDMLLTMTDLMGVDGVAFANGEDAVAWIEDIEANRLSSDLPELALLDIRLPGAISGVDVAARLRASEVLGRITIVLMTAYRPSPSEEKALLKTSGAEMLIGKPLPRLADFQAQMKQAIARRKRRNRRLRPQPPSVLPMD
;
A
#
# COMPACT_ATOMS: atom_id res chain seq x y z
N MET A 1 1.90 -8.75 -14.38
CA MET A 1 1.64 -7.39 -13.94
C MET A 1 0.77 -7.38 -12.71
N GLY A 2 1.04 -6.47 -11.80
CA GLY A 2 0.41 -6.49 -10.50
C GLY A 2 -0.96 -5.86 -10.45
N ARG A 3 -1.61 -6.06 -9.33
CA ARG A 3 -2.83 -5.36 -8.96
C ARG A 3 -2.50 -4.39 -7.84
N TRP A 4 -3.05 -3.18 -7.88
CA TRP A 4 -2.87 -2.17 -6.84
C TRP A 4 -4.22 -1.78 -6.27
N MET A 5 -4.26 -1.64 -4.95
CA MET A 5 -5.38 -1.09 -4.22
C MET A 5 -5.18 0.42 -4.09
N ILE A 6 -6.20 1.20 -4.40
CA ILE A 6 -6.15 2.66 -4.36
C ILE A 6 -7.30 3.14 -3.49
N VAL A 7 -7.03 4.04 -2.52
CA VAL A 7 -8.07 4.65 -1.71
C VAL A 7 -7.91 6.16 -1.76
N GLU A 8 -8.85 6.82 -2.42
CA GLU A 8 -8.84 8.25 -2.68
C GLU A 8 -10.27 8.77 -2.84
N ASP A 9 -10.65 9.78 -2.08
CA ASP A 9 -12.03 10.30 -2.09
C ASP A 9 -12.25 11.46 -3.06
N GLU A 10 -11.18 12.16 -3.49
CA GLU A 10 -11.30 13.28 -4.42
C GLU A 10 -11.50 12.74 -5.84
N PRO A 11 -12.65 13.06 -6.51
CA PRO A 11 -13.02 12.39 -7.78
C PRO A 11 -11.98 12.55 -8.90
N ASP A 12 -11.42 13.73 -9.08
CA ASP A 12 -10.46 13.96 -10.17
C ASP A 12 -9.17 13.18 -9.95
N LEU A 13 -8.69 13.11 -8.71
CA LEU A 13 -7.49 12.36 -8.38
C LEU A 13 -7.74 10.84 -8.44
N TYR A 14 -8.93 10.41 -8.02
CA TYR A 14 -9.37 9.03 -8.15
C TYR A 14 -9.30 8.57 -9.61
N ASP A 15 -9.88 9.36 -10.52
CA ASP A 15 -9.88 9.06 -11.95
C ASP A 15 -8.47 9.12 -12.54
N MET A 16 -7.67 10.10 -12.12
CA MET A 16 -6.29 10.24 -12.56
C MET A 16 -5.46 9.00 -12.19
N LEU A 17 -5.60 8.53 -10.96
CA LEU A 17 -4.85 7.36 -10.48
C LEU A 17 -5.22 6.09 -11.25
N LEU A 18 -6.50 5.90 -11.56
CA LEU A 18 -6.94 4.78 -12.39
C LEU A 18 -6.36 4.88 -13.80
N THR A 19 -6.34 6.06 -14.37
CA THR A 19 -5.72 6.28 -15.69
C THR A 19 -4.21 5.99 -15.65
N MET A 20 -3.52 6.46 -14.63
CA MET A 20 -2.08 6.23 -14.49
C MET A 20 -1.75 4.74 -14.35
N THR A 21 -2.49 4.02 -13.52
CA THR A 21 -2.28 2.57 -13.36
C THR A 21 -2.57 1.82 -14.65
N ASP A 22 -3.61 2.22 -15.37
CA ASP A 22 -3.93 1.62 -16.66
C ASP A 22 -2.80 1.82 -17.67
N LEU A 23 -2.27 3.05 -17.76
CA LEU A 23 -1.12 3.34 -18.62
C LEU A 23 0.14 2.58 -18.23
N MET A 24 0.29 2.24 -16.96
CA MET A 24 1.42 1.46 -16.45
C MET A 24 1.21 -0.06 -16.63
N GLY A 25 0.05 -0.47 -17.11
CA GLY A 25 -0.28 -1.90 -17.23
C GLY A 25 -0.60 -2.57 -15.89
N VAL A 26 -1.01 -1.79 -14.90
CA VAL A 26 -1.36 -2.27 -13.56
C VAL A 26 -2.88 -2.30 -13.44
N ASP A 27 -3.41 -3.36 -12.83
CA ASP A 27 -4.84 -3.46 -12.53
C ASP A 27 -5.14 -2.67 -11.25
N GLY A 28 -5.75 -1.50 -11.39
CA GLY A 28 -6.11 -0.64 -10.25
C GLY A 28 -7.51 -0.95 -9.75
N VAL A 29 -7.63 -1.25 -8.46
CA VAL A 29 -8.91 -1.42 -7.77
C VAL A 29 -9.05 -0.26 -6.78
N ALA A 30 -10.04 0.61 -7.00
CA ALA A 30 -10.11 1.87 -6.28
C ALA A 30 -11.36 1.99 -5.42
N PHE A 31 -11.20 2.65 -4.28
CA PHE A 31 -12.25 2.92 -3.30
C PHE A 31 -12.24 4.40 -2.94
N ALA A 32 -13.41 4.96 -2.65
CA ALA A 32 -13.54 6.38 -2.31
C ALA A 32 -13.52 6.64 -0.79
N ASN A 33 -13.47 5.60 0.02
CA ASN A 33 -13.45 5.71 1.49
C ASN A 33 -12.78 4.50 2.11
N GLY A 34 -12.44 4.62 3.41
CA GLY A 34 -11.75 3.55 4.13
C GLY A 34 -12.64 2.36 4.44
N GLU A 35 -13.94 2.59 4.66
CA GLU A 35 -14.89 1.53 5.00
C GLU A 35 -15.01 0.50 3.88
N ASP A 36 -15.15 0.97 2.64
CA ASP A 36 -15.22 0.08 1.46
C ASP A 36 -13.89 -0.64 1.24
N ALA A 37 -12.78 0.04 1.49
CA ALA A 37 -11.45 -0.56 1.40
C ALA A 37 -11.29 -1.70 2.39
N VAL A 38 -11.70 -1.50 3.65
CA VAL A 38 -11.64 -2.53 4.69
C VAL A 38 -12.56 -3.71 4.35
N ALA A 39 -13.76 -3.43 3.82
CA ALA A 39 -14.66 -4.50 3.38
C ALA A 39 -14.02 -5.38 2.30
N TRP A 40 -13.30 -4.77 1.37
CA TRP A 40 -12.57 -5.51 0.34
C TRP A 40 -11.43 -6.34 0.92
N ILE A 41 -10.71 -5.82 1.92
CA ILE A 41 -9.68 -6.58 2.63
C ILE A 41 -10.29 -7.82 3.28
N GLU A 42 -11.43 -7.67 3.93
CA GLU A 42 -12.14 -8.79 4.56
C GLU A 42 -12.58 -9.83 3.55
N ASP A 43 -13.04 -9.41 2.38
CA ASP A 43 -13.42 -10.33 1.30
C ASP A 43 -12.20 -11.14 0.80
N ILE A 44 -11.05 -10.50 0.66
CA ILE A 44 -9.82 -11.18 0.26
C ILE A 44 -9.42 -12.20 1.34
N GLU A 45 -9.50 -11.82 2.60
CA GLU A 45 -9.17 -12.71 3.72
C GLU A 45 -10.08 -13.92 3.77
N ALA A 46 -11.37 -13.73 3.48
CA ALA A 46 -12.35 -14.81 3.45
C ALA A 46 -12.09 -15.77 2.27
N ASN A 47 -11.55 -15.28 1.16
CA ASN A 47 -11.25 -16.07 -0.03
C ASN A 47 -9.73 -16.23 -0.20
N ARG A 48 -9.09 -16.92 0.76
CA ARG A 48 -7.64 -17.07 0.84
C ARG A 48 -6.99 -17.78 -0.34
N LEU A 49 -7.78 -18.43 -1.19
CA LEU A 49 -7.28 -19.15 -2.36
C LEU A 49 -7.20 -18.28 -3.61
N SER A 50 -7.62 -17.01 -3.53
CA SER A 50 -7.55 -16.09 -4.65
C SER A 50 -6.08 -15.78 -4.99
N SER A 51 -5.75 -15.88 -6.29
CA SER A 51 -4.43 -15.51 -6.79
C SER A 51 -4.32 -14.01 -7.11
N ASP A 52 -5.41 -13.26 -7.01
CA ASP A 52 -5.50 -11.87 -7.46
C ASP A 52 -5.27 -10.88 -6.30
N LEU A 53 -4.20 -11.11 -5.53
CA LEU A 53 -3.87 -10.24 -4.41
C LEU A 53 -3.20 -8.96 -4.90
N PRO A 54 -3.49 -7.81 -4.28
CA PRO A 54 -2.74 -6.59 -4.57
C PRO A 54 -1.31 -6.71 -4.08
N GLU A 55 -0.38 -6.14 -4.83
CA GLU A 55 1.03 -6.05 -4.40
C GLU A 55 1.35 -4.72 -3.76
N LEU A 56 0.48 -3.71 -3.95
CA LEU A 56 0.68 -2.36 -3.44
C LEU A 56 -0.66 -1.73 -3.09
N ALA A 57 -0.69 -0.98 -2.00
CA ALA A 57 -1.81 -0.14 -1.62
C ALA A 57 -1.35 1.32 -1.62
N LEU A 58 -2.08 2.17 -2.33
CA LEU A 58 -1.86 3.62 -2.40
C LEU A 58 -3.02 4.29 -1.68
N LEU A 59 -2.74 4.92 -0.55
CA LEU A 59 -3.76 5.35 0.41
C LEU A 59 -3.66 6.84 0.70
N ASP A 60 -4.73 7.60 0.44
CA ASP A 60 -4.84 8.96 0.94
C ASP A 60 -4.97 8.91 2.47
N ILE A 61 -4.25 9.77 3.17
CA ILE A 61 -4.28 9.81 4.64
C ILE A 61 -5.66 10.31 5.11
N ARG A 62 -6.17 11.39 4.52
CA ARG A 62 -7.45 11.97 4.90
C ARG A 62 -8.58 11.42 4.06
N LEU A 63 -9.39 10.58 4.66
CA LEU A 63 -10.54 9.97 4.01
C LEU A 63 -11.82 10.36 4.75
N PRO A 64 -12.97 10.42 4.05
CA PRO A 64 -14.24 10.66 4.72
C PRO A 64 -14.61 9.48 5.61
N GLY A 65 -15.46 9.74 6.60
CA GLY A 65 -15.92 8.71 7.52
C GLY A 65 -14.99 8.50 8.70
N ALA A 66 -15.09 7.34 9.32
CA ALA A 66 -14.37 7.03 10.56
C ALA A 66 -12.99 6.40 10.34
N ILE A 67 -12.70 5.91 9.13
CA ILE A 67 -11.47 5.17 8.83
C ILE A 67 -10.57 6.03 7.96
N SER A 68 -9.38 6.36 8.48
CA SER A 68 -8.37 7.13 7.74
C SER A 68 -7.49 6.21 6.90
N GLY A 69 -6.65 6.80 6.05
CA GLY A 69 -5.66 6.03 5.29
C GLY A 69 -4.63 5.33 6.18
N VAL A 70 -4.27 5.94 7.31
CA VAL A 70 -3.38 5.32 8.30
C VAL A 70 -4.07 4.09 8.93
N ASP A 71 -5.38 4.18 9.20
CA ASP A 71 -6.15 3.04 9.72
C ASP A 71 -6.21 1.89 8.72
N VAL A 72 -6.41 2.20 7.44
CA VAL A 72 -6.39 1.18 6.37
C VAL A 72 -5.02 0.51 6.30
N ALA A 73 -3.95 1.31 6.37
CA ALA A 73 -2.57 0.79 6.37
C ALA A 73 -2.34 -0.17 7.54
N ALA A 74 -2.75 0.23 8.74
CA ALA A 74 -2.62 -0.61 9.94
C ALA A 74 -3.42 -1.91 9.79
N ARG A 75 -4.63 -1.82 9.24
CA ARG A 75 -5.47 -2.99 8.98
C ARG A 75 -4.82 -3.95 7.98
N LEU A 76 -4.19 -3.42 6.94
CA LEU A 76 -3.43 -4.23 5.98
C LEU A 76 -2.27 -4.95 6.66
N ARG A 77 -1.48 -4.24 7.47
CA ARG A 77 -0.33 -4.83 8.16
C ARG A 77 -0.73 -5.91 9.15
N ALA A 78 -1.92 -5.82 9.74
CA ALA A 78 -2.45 -6.84 10.65
C ALA A 78 -3.00 -8.07 9.92
N SER A 79 -3.17 -8.01 8.60
CA SER A 79 -3.70 -9.12 7.82
C SER A 79 -2.64 -10.19 7.59
N GLU A 80 -3.00 -11.46 7.83
CA GLU A 80 -2.12 -12.59 7.51
C GLU A 80 -1.89 -12.72 6.00
N VAL A 81 -2.89 -12.35 5.20
CA VAL A 81 -2.85 -12.50 3.74
C VAL A 81 -2.15 -11.30 3.10
N LEU A 82 -2.42 -10.07 3.57
CA LEU A 82 -2.00 -8.83 2.94
C LEU A 82 -0.93 -8.07 3.73
N GLY A 83 -0.48 -8.61 4.85
CA GLY A 83 0.40 -7.90 5.77
C GLY A 83 1.77 -7.52 5.21
N ARG A 84 2.17 -8.10 4.08
CA ARG A 84 3.50 -7.88 3.49
C ARG A 84 3.47 -7.15 2.15
N ILE A 85 2.34 -6.58 1.76
CA ILE A 85 2.27 -5.78 0.53
C ILE A 85 2.97 -4.43 0.72
N THR A 86 3.32 -3.78 -0.38
CA THR A 86 3.86 -2.43 -0.35
C THR A 86 2.74 -1.44 -0.01
N ILE A 87 2.99 -0.50 0.90
CA ILE A 87 2.04 0.56 1.23
C ILE A 87 2.68 1.91 1.00
N VAL A 88 1.99 2.77 0.25
CA VAL A 88 2.38 4.16 0.00
C VAL A 88 1.24 5.06 0.47
N LEU A 89 1.56 6.03 1.30
CA LEU A 89 0.60 7.04 1.74
C LEU A 89 0.67 8.28 0.86
N MET A 90 -0.46 8.94 0.66
CA MET A 90 -0.56 10.22 -0.04
C MET A 90 -1.09 11.29 0.89
N THR A 91 -0.56 12.51 0.77
CA THR A 91 -1.03 13.64 1.57
C THR A 91 -0.93 14.96 0.83
N ALA A 92 -1.97 15.81 0.99
CA ALA A 92 -1.90 17.21 0.54
C ALA A 92 -1.13 18.09 1.53
N TYR A 93 -0.96 17.61 2.76
CA TYR A 93 -0.22 18.27 3.81
C TYR A 93 1.26 17.84 3.77
N ARG A 94 2.16 18.79 4.01
CA ARG A 94 3.61 18.48 4.10
C ARG A 94 4.01 18.36 5.56
N PRO A 95 4.18 17.15 6.08
CA PRO A 95 4.65 16.97 7.43
C PRO A 95 6.11 17.36 7.57
N SER A 96 6.53 17.72 8.80
CA SER A 96 7.95 17.84 9.11
C SER A 96 8.64 16.49 8.98
N PRO A 97 9.98 16.43 8.87
CA PRO A 97 10.68 15.14 8.83
C PRO A 97 10.38 14.22 10.00
N SER A 98 10.19 14.75 11.19
CA SER A 98 9.85 13.95 12.38
C SER A 98 8.43 13.43 12.33
N GLU A 99 7.47 14.24 11.84
CA GLU A 99 6.08 13.83 11.65
C GLU A 99 5.99 12.74 10.58
N GLU A 100 6.71 12.89 9.46
CA GLU A 100 6.74 11.89 8.40
C GLU A 100 7.26 10.55 8.92
N LYS A 101 8.37 10.59 9.67
CA LYS A 101 8.94 9.38 10.27
C LYS A 101 7.95 8.69 11.20
N ALA A 102 7.21 9.45 12.01
CA ALA A 102 6.19 8.93 12.91
C ALA A 102 5.02 8.30 12.12
N LEU A 103 4.58 8.96 11.04
CA LEU A 103 3.52 8.44 10.18
C LEU A 103 3.92 7.11 9.53
N LEU A 104 5.13 7.03 8.99
CA LEU A 104 5.61 5.80 8.36
C LEU A 104 5.74 4.67 9.37
N LYS A 105 6.19 4.97 10.57
CA LYS A 105 6.30 3.98 11.64
C LYS A 105 4.93 3.46 12.09
N THR A 106 3.98 4.37 12.32
CA THR A 106 2.63 4.01 12.80
C THR A 106 1.84 3.23 11.75
N SER A 107 1.94 3.66 10.49
CA SER A 107 1.20 3.03 9.38
C SER A 107 1.88 1.77 8.85
N GLY A 108 3.19 1.65 9.03
CA GLY A 108 3.98 0.60 8.39
C GLY A 108 4.19 0.82 6.90
N ALA A 109 3.94 2.04 6.39
CA ALA A 109 4.12 2.35 4.98
C ALA A 109 5.61 2.50 4.61
N GLU A 110 5.93 2.23 3.36
CA GLU A 110 7.28 2.38 2.81
C GLU A 110 7.60 3.81 2.47
N MET A 111 6.57 4.61 2.12
CA MET A 111 6.80 5.92 1.52
C MET A 111 5.58 6.81 1.72
N LEU A 112 5.84 8.10 1.82
CA LEU A 112 4.82 9.15 1.82
C LEU A 112 5.06 10.02 0.59
N ILE A 113 4.04 10.21 -0.25
CA ILE A 113 4.13 11.11 -1.39
C ILE A 113 3.18 12.29 -1.22
N GLY A 114 3.57 13.44 -1.74
CA GLY A 114 2.77 14.65 -1.67
C GLY A 114 1.81 14.80 -2.84
N LYS A 115 0.74 15.55 -2.62
CA LYS A 115 -0.14 16.01 -3.68
C LYS A 115 0.21 17.47 -4.00
N PRO A 116 0.15 17.91 -5.27
CA PRO A 116 -0.26 17.13 -6.44
C PRO A 116 0.75 16.05 -6.80
N LEU A 117 0.27 14.99 -7.46
CA LEU A 117 1.10 13.87 -7.84
C LEU A 117 2.16 14.27 -8.87
N PRO A 118 3.33 13.61 -8.87
CA PRO A 118 4.33 13.84 -9.92
C PRO A 118 3.86 13.33 -11.28
N ARG A 119 4.62 13.63 -12.31
CA ARG A 119 4.38 13.11 -13.66
C ARG A 119 4.43 11.58 -13.65
N LEU A 120 3.79 10.96 -14.64
CA LEU A 120 3.67 9.50 -14.72
C LEU A 120 5.03 8.80 -14.57
N ALA A 121 6.06 9.25 -15.27
CA ALA A 121 7.38 8.61 -15.21
C ALA A 121 7.99 8.67 -13.80
N ASP A 122 7.89 9.82 -13.14
CA ASP A 122 8.41 10.00 -11.77
C ASP A 122 7.58 9.22 -10.77
N PHE A 123 6.25 9.22 -10.92
CA PHE A 123 5.34 8.43 -10.10
C PHE A 123 5.68 6.94 -10.20
N GLN A 124 5.85 6.45 -11.43
CA GLN A 124 6.20 5.06 -11.67
C GLN A 124 7.53 4.69 -11.02
N ALA A 125 8.53 5.56 -11.12
CA ALA A 125 9.84 5.35 -10.49
C ALA A 125 9.73 5.29 -8.96
N GLN A 126 8.92 6.17 -8.35
CA GLN A 126 8.69 6.17 -6.92
C GLN A 126 7.99 4.88 -6.45
N MET A 127 7.00 4.41 -7.19
CA MET A 127 6.29 3.18 -6.85
C MET A 127 7.21 1.96 -6.93
N LYS A 128 8.05 1.89 -7.96
CA LYS A 128 9.07 0.84 -8.07
C LYS A 128 10.05 0.86 -6.89
N GLN A 129 10.44 2.06 -6.46
CA GLN A 129 11.32 2.23 -5.30
C GLN A 129 10.65 1.74 -4.01
N ALA A 130 9.37 2.06 -3.81
CA ALA A 130 8.61 1.60 -2.65
C ALA A 130 8.50 0.07 -2.64
N ILE A 131 8.18 -0.52 -3.78
CA ILE A 131 8.09 -1.98 -3.93
C ILE A 131 9.44 -2.64 -3.60
N ALA A 132 10.55 -2.07 -4.09
CA ALA A 132 11.88 -2.59 -3.80
C ALA A 132 12.20 -2.53 -2.30
N ARG A 133 11.84 -1.44 -1.61
CA ARG A 133 12.01 -1.31 -0.16
C ARG A 133 11.23 -2.40 0.59
N ARG A 134 9.98 -2.63 0.19
CA ARG A 134 9.15 -3.67 0.82
C ARG A 134 9.73 -5.06 0.61
N LYS A 135 10.20 -5.36 -0.58
CA LYS A 135 10.83 -6.66 -0.88
C LYS A 135 12.06 -6.91 0.01
N ARG A 136 12.87 -5.88 0.25
CA ARG A 136 14.03 -6.00 1.14
C ARG A 136 13.61 -6.28 2.58
N ARG A 137 12.56 -5.59 3.07
CA ARG A 137 12.03 -5.82 4.41
C ARG A 137 11.45 -7.22 4.55
N ASN A 138 10.72 -7.69 3.54
CA ASN A 138 10.12 -9.03 3.55
C ASN A 138 11.20 -10.12 3.60
N ARG A 139 12.32 -9.93 2.93
CA ARG A 139 13.44 -10.87 3.02
C ARG A 139 14.03 -10.94 4.43
N ARG A 140 14.11 -9.81 5.13
CA ARG A 140 14.57 -9.76 6.52
C ARG A 140 13.60 -10.43 7.49
N LEU A 141 12.30 -10.41 7.16
CA LEU A 141 11.24 -10.96 8.00
C LEU A 141 11.04 -12.47 7.78
N ARG A 142 11.65 -13.05 6.74
CA ARG A 142 11.57 -14.49 6.51
C ARG A 142 12.19 -15.22 7.68
N PRO A 143 11.47 -16.21 8.26
CA PRO A 143 12.10 -17.07 9.25
C PRO A 143 13.28 -17.77 8.61
N GLN A 144 14.44 -17.74 9.28
CA GLN A 144 15.59 -18.47 8.81
C GLN A 144 15.28 -19.98 8.84
N PRO A 145 15.66 -20.73 7.79
CA PRO A 145 15.50 -22.18 7.87
C PRO A 145 16.29 -22.69 9.08
N PRO A 146 15.75 -23.70 9.78
CA PRO A 146 16.49 -24.26 10.90
C PRO A 146 17.86 -24.71 10.42
N SER A 147 18.90 -24.34 11.17
CA SER A 147 20.24 -24.80 10.87
C SER A 147 20.25 -26.32 10.96
N VAL A 148 20.53 -26.96 9.84
CA VAL A 148 20.70 -28.42 9.84
C VAL A 148 22.03 -28.69 10.52
N LEU A 149 21.99 -29.17 11.75
CA LEU A 149 23.19 -29.67 12.40
C LEU A 149 23.66 -30.88 11.63
N PRO A 150 24.98 -30.95 11.30
CA PRO A 150 25.48 -32.15 10.66
C PRO A 150 25.25 -33.34 11.59
N MET A 151 24.62 -34.33 11.05
CA MET A 151 24.48 -35.61 11.76
C MET A 151 25.80 -36.32 11.76
N ASP A 152 26.32 -36.59 12.93
CA ASP A 152 27.54 -37.39 13.09
C ASP A 152 27.29 -38.86 12.69
#